data_82b930ae8f369d0371c6bf34e8efe6f2
#
_entry.id   82b930ae8f369d0371c6bf34e8efe6f2
#
_cell.length_a   1.000
_cell.length_b   1.000
_cell.length_c   1.000
_cell.angle_alpha   90.00
_cell.angle_beta   90.00
_cell.angle_gamma   90.00
#
_symmetry.space_group_name_H-M   'P 1'
#
loop_
_entity.id
_entity.type
_entity.pdbx_description
1 polymer ?
#
loop_
_entity_poly.entity_id
_entity_poly.type
_entity_poly.pdbx_seq_one_letter_code
_entity_poly.pdbx_strand_id
1 'polypeptide(L)'
;QPSLIRAYSDTSYMNLNIAMSEDLTDCDIVIGVKEVNIEDLIPNKKFMFFSHTIKKQPYNRDLLQAVIDKNIQLIDYEALKDKNNRRVIGFGRYAGIVGCYNGFLTYGAKHGLYNLKPANKCENRKEVELELKKVKLPANAKIILTGFGRVGHGAREILDALPINEVSPEEFINQEFNGPVFTQLEVEDYYANRNGSEFNKGEFYSDPQNFECTFSKYLSHADMYIPCHYWSDKADYIITREDLKKENIRLSVVADISCDIDCAVACTIRSSTIGDPIYGYNPQTEAEDDFRKDGVIAVMAVDNLPCELPL
;
A
#
# COMPACT_ATOMS: atom_id res chain seq x y z
N GLN A 1 -19.31 18.09 9.35
CA GLN A 1 -20.18 18.19 8.17
C GLN A 1 -21.00 16.92 7.99
N PRO A 2 -22.21 16.98 7.41
CA PRO A 2 -22.94 15.80 6.94
C PRO A 2 -22.14 15.02 5.88
N SER A 3 -22.31 13.69 5.85
CA SER A 3 -21.63 12.85 4.88
C SER A 3 -22.34 11.52 4.68
N LEU A 4 -22.47 11.09 3.43
CA LEU A 4 -23.07 9.80 3.07
C LEU A 4 -22.04 8.67 2.97
N ILE A 5 -20.74 8.98 3.04
CA ILE A 5 -19.65 8.01 2.75
C ILE A 5 -18.69 7.75 3.92
N ARG A 6 -18.84 8.44 5.06
CA ARG A 6 -17.97 8.16 6.20
C ARG A 6 -18.43 6.92 6.98
N ALA A 7 -17.53 6.34 7.77
CA ALA A 7 -17.77 5.11 8.52
C ALA A 7 -18.95 5.22 9.52
N TYR A 8 -19.00 6.33 10.26
CA TYR A 8 -20.12 6.60 11.16
C TYR A 8 -21.15 7.49 10.47
N SER A 9 -22.41 7.09 10.52
CA SER A 9 -23.51 7.87 9.92
C SER A 9 -23.73 9.19 10.64
N ASP A 10 -24.37 10.14 9.97
CA ASP A 10 -24.78 11.41 10.59
C ASP A 10 -25.64 11.17 11.84
N THR A 11 -26.55 10.18 11.80
CA THR A 11 -27.37 9.78 12.93
C THR A 11 -26.53 9.35 14.13
N SER A 12 -25.40 8.67 13.90
CA SER A 12 -24.49 8.26 14.98
C SER A 12 -23.93 9.46 15.75
N TYR A 13 -23.60 10.53 15.05
CA TYR A 13 -23.12 11.78 15.66
C TYR A 13 -24.27 12.53 16.36
N MET A 14 -25.44 12.64 15.73
CA MET A 14 -26.61 13.31 16.32
C MET A 14 -27.06 12.62 17.62
N ASN A 15 -27.00 11.30 17.69
CA ASN A 15 -27.32 10.54 18.91
C ASN A 15 -26.36 10.84 20.07
N LEU A 16 -25.18 11.36 19.79
CA LEU A 16 -24.20 11.82 20.77
C LEU A 16 -24.31 13.34 21.03
N ASN A 17 -25.39 13.98 20.56
CA ASN A 17 -25.60 15.44 20.65
C ASN A 17 -24.51 16.26 19.96
N ILE A 18 -23.87 15.73 18.92
CA ILE A 18 -22.91 16.46 18.09
C ILE A 18 -23.68 17.20 17.00
N ALA A 19 -23.51 18.52 16.95
CA ALA A 19 -24.15 19.34 15.95
C ALA A 19 -23.66 18.98 14.54
N MET A 20 -24.58 18.90 13.61
CA MET A 20 -24.30 18.68 12.18
C MET A 20 -24.55 19.98 11.41
N SER A 21 -23.54 20.48 10.70
CA SER A 21 -23.62 21.70 9.89
C SER A 21 -22.78 21.60 8.64
N GLU A 22 -23.26 22.13 7.54
CA GLU A 22 -22.46 22.38 6.34
C GLU A 22 -21.55 23.60 6.54
N ASP A 23 -22.02 24.59 7.27
CA ASP A 23 -21.25 25.78 7.62
C ASP A 23 -20.34 25.49 8.82
N LEU A 24 -19.04 25.64 8.63
CA LEU A 24 -17.99 25.45 9.63
C LEU A 24 -17.32 26.76 10.04
N THR A 25 -17.89 27.90 9.66
CA THR A 25 -17.30 29.23 9.93
C THR A 25 -17.17 29.53 11.43
N ASP A 26 -18.01 28.96 12.27
CA ASP A 26 -17.96 29.10 13.73
C ASP A 26 -16.91 28.16 14.39
N CYS A 27 -16.32 27.22 13.64
CA CYS A 27 -15.31 26.32 14.18
C CYS A 27 -13.94 27.02 14.26
N ASP A 28 -13.24 26.90 15.37
CA ASP A 28 -11.86 27.41 15.53
C ASP A 28 -10.85 26.56 14.75
N ILE A 29 -11.08 25.25 14.68
CA ILE A 29 -10.21 24.27 14.05
C ILE A 29 -11.07 23.34 13.17
N VAL A 30 -10.66 23.18 11.92
CA VAL A 30 -11.24 22.21 10.99
C VAL A 30 -10.28 21.02 10.84
N ILE A 31 -10.80 19.81 11.05
CA ILE A 31 -9.99 18.57 11.00
C ILE A 31 -10.46 17.76 9.80
N GLY A 32 -9.53 17.45 8.90
CA GLY A 32 -9.70 16.52 7.79
C GLY A 32 -8.75 15.33 7.89
N VAL A 33 -8.80 14.42 6.92
CA VAL A 33 -7.84 13.32 6.79
C VAL A 33 -6.87 13.59 5.65
N LYS A 34 -7.38 13.79 4.45
CA LYS A 34 -6.64 14.09 3.23
C LYS A 34 -6.79 15.57 2.86
N GLU A 35 -6.27 15.94 1.71
CA GLU A 35 -6.36 17.29 1.17
C GLU A 35 -7.80 17.81 1.21
N VAL A 36 -7.95 19.06 1.61
CA VAL A 36 -9.22 19.78 1.58
C VAL A 36 -9.32 20.53 0.25
N ASN A 37 -10.50 20.51 -0.40
CA ASN A 37 -10.71 21.29 -1.61
C ASN A 37 -10.47 22.77 -1.35
N ILE A 38 -9.92 23.48 -2.33
CA ILE A 38 -9.54 24.90 -2.20
C ILE A 38 -10.76 25.79 -1.88
N GLU A 39 -11.93 25.44 -2.44
CA GLU A 39 -13.18 26.14 -2.18
C GLU A 39 -13.66 25.96 -0.73
N ASP A 40 -13.36 24.83 -0.09
CA ASP A 40 -13.77 24.52 1.29
C ASP A 40 -12.84 25.15 2.33
N LEU A 41 -11.73 25.75 1.91
CA LEU A 41 -10.81 26.42 2.81
C LEU A 41 -11.37 27.74 3.32
N ILE A 42 -11.66 27.82 4.62
CA ILE A 42 -12.20 29.01 5.30
C ILE A 42 -11.05 29.92 5.72
N PRO A 43 -11.03 31.22 5.30
CA PRO A 43 -9.97 32.14 5.65
C PRO A 43 -9.77 32.33 7.15
N ASN A 44 -8.53 32.55 7.57
CA ASN A 44 -8.11 32.83 8.96
C ASN A 44 -8.40 31.69 9.97
N LYS A 45 -8.66 30.47 9.49
CA LYS A 45 -8.90 29.30 10.36
C LYS A 45 -7.66 28.43 10.51
N LYS A 46 -7.73 27.51 11.48
CA LYS A 46 -6.75 26.43 11.64
C LYS A 46 -7.26 25.17 10.98
N PHE A 47 -6.42 24.53 10.17
CA PHE A 47 -6.72 23.27 9.51
C PHE A 47 -5.72 22.20 9.88
N MET A 48 -6.20 20.96 10.09
CA MET A 48 -5.38 19.80 10.38
C MET A 48 -5.71 18.68 9.39
N PHE A 49 -4.78 18.33 8.51
CA PHE A 49 -4.92 17.24 7.53
C PHE A 49 -3.57 16.86 6.91
N PHE A 50 -3.53 15.77 6.14
CA PHE A 50 -2.39 15.45 5.28
C PHE A 50 -2.45 16.31 4.02
N SER A 51 -1.64 17.34 3.93
CA SER A 51 -1.64 18.24 2.78
C SER A 51 -0.80 17.74 1.61
N HIS A 52 0.15 16.85 1.88
CA HIS A 52 1.20 16.39 0.96
C HIS A 52 2.02 17.50 0.29
N THR A 53 1.84 18.76 0.72
CA THR A 53 2.54 19.92 0.14
C THR A 53 4.04 19.88 0.39
N ILE A 54 4.49 19.20 1.46
CA ILE A 54 5.91 18.99 1.76
C ILE A 54 6.62 18.18 0.66
N LYS A 55 5.89 17.38 -0.10
CA LYS A 55 6.42 16.58 -1.23
C LYS A 55 6.70 17.43 -2.46
N LYS A 56 6.27 18.69 -2.49
CA LYS A 56 6.48 19.67 -3.58
C LYS A 56 6.01 19.17 -4.96
N GLN A 57 5.02 18.29 -4.99
CA GLN A 57 4.44 17.81 -6.25
C GLN A 57 3.63 18.93 -6.90
N PRO A 58 3.70 19.10 -8.23
CA PRO A 58 3.08 20.24 -8.94
C PRO A 58 1.58 20.39 -8.68
N TYR A 59 0.84 19.29 -8.57
CA TYR A 59 -0.62 19.31 -8.38
C TYR A 59 -1.03 19.88 -6.99
N ASN A 60 -0.14 19.85 -5.98
CA ASN A 60 -0.41 20.40 -4.64
C ASN A 60 0.00 21.88 -4.48
N ARG A 61 0.54 22.50 -5.53
CA ARG A 61 0.98 23.88 -5.48
C ARG A 61 -0.17 24.84 -5.19
N ASP A 62 -1.30 24.65 -5.88
CA ASP A 62 -2.46 25.55 -5.77
C ASP A 62 -3.09 25.47 -4.38
N LEU A 63 -3.11 24.28 -3.78
CA LEU A 63 -3.54 24.09 -2.40
C LEU A 63 -2.66 24.88 -1.42
N LEU A 64 -1.33 24.79 -1.56
CA LEU A 64 -0.40 25.54 -0.71
C LEU A 64 -0.55 27.04 -0.90
N GLN A 65 -0.72 27.51 -2.13
CA GLN A 65 -0.95 28.92 -2.42
C GLN A 65 -2.25 29.42 -1.78
N ALA A 66 -3.34 28.66 -1.89
CA ALA A 66 -4.62 29.00 -1.28
C ALA A 66 -4.56 29.05 0.26
N VAL A 67 -3.78 28.15 0.88
CA VAL A 67 -3.53 28.17 2.33
C VAL A 67 -2.85 29.49 2.74
N ILE A 68 -1.86 29.95 1.96
CA ILE A 68 -1.16 31.20 2.20
C ILE A 68 -2.09 32.42 1.98
N ASP A 69 -2.76 32.46 0.85
CA ASP A 69 -3.62 33.60 0.44
C ASP A 69 -4.80 33.78 1.39
N LYS A 70 -5.34 32.69 1.92
CA LYS A 70 -6.44 32.70 2.90
C LYS A 70 -5.98 32.86 4.35
N ASN A 71 -4.67 33.10 4.59
CA ASN A 71 -4.08 33.24 5.92
C ASN A 71 -4.45 32.07 6.89
N ILE A 72 -4.36 30.83 6.38
CA ILE A 72 -4.69 29.62 7.14
C ILE A 72 -3.49 29.14 7.93
N GLN A 73 -3.69 28.76 9.20
CA GLN A 73 -2.71 28.00 9.96
C GLN A 73 -2.86 26.53 9.64
N LEU A 74 -2.02 25.99 8.73
CA LEU A 74 -1.99 24.57 8.40
C LEU A 74 -1.16 23.82 9.42
N ILE A 75 -1.77 22.79 10.03
CA ILE A 75 -1.10 21.80 10.89
C ILE A 75 -1.06 20.50 10.09
N ASP A 76 0.00 20.35 9.31
CA ASP A 76 0.16 19.18 8.44
C ASP A 76 0.53 17.94 9.26
N TYR A 77 -0.27 16.88 9.14
CA TYR A 77 -0.01 15.61 9.84
C TYR A 77 1.32 14.96 9.43
N GLU A 78 1.80 15.20 8.20
CA GLU A 78 3.11 14.68 7.78
C GLU A 78 4.28 15.35 8.51
N ALA A 79 4.12 16.60 8.90
CA ALA A 79 5.14 17.37 9.61
C ALA A 79 5.20 17.09 11.11
N LEU A 80 4.17 16.44 11.68
CA LEU A 80 4.13 16.13 13.11
C LEU A 80 5.06 14.97 13.46
N LYS A 81 6.11 15.27 14.22
CA LYS A 81 7.14 14.31 14.64
C LYS A 81 7.33 14.29 16.14
N ASP A 82 7.67 13.12 16.67
CA ASP A 82 8.06 12.95 18.07
C ASP A 82 9.50 13.43 18.30
N LYS A 83 9.94 13.34 19.58
CA LYS A 83 11.31 13.70 19.98
C LYS A 83 12.42 12.89 19.29
N ASN A 84 12.08 11.75 18.69
CA ASN A 84 12.99 10.89 17.96
C ASN A 84 12.88 11.10 16.43
N ASN A 85 12.28 12.22 15.99
CA ASN A 85 12.02 12.56 14.60
C ASN A 85 11.12 11.54 13.84
N ARG A 86 10.33 10.73 14.58
CA ARG A 86 9.41 9.78 13.99
C ARG A 86 8.04 10.43 13.80
N ARG A 87 7.41 10.20 12.65
CA ARG A 87 6.05 10.68 12.34
C ARG A 87 5.06 10.19 13.40
N VAL A 88 4.30 11.12 14.00
CA VAL A 88 3.31 10.81 15.06
C VAL A 88 2.05 10.22 14.47
N ILE A 89 1.53 10.81 13.38
CA ILE A 89 0.31 10.38 12.71
C ILE A 89 0.68 9.63 11.43
N GLY A 90 0.07 8.46 11.23
CA GLY A 90 0.26 7.66 10.03
C GLY A 90 -0.58 6.39 10.08
N PHE A 91 -1.14 6.04 8.94
CA PHE A 91 -2.07 4.92 8.77
C PHE A 91 -1.41 3.68 8.14
N GLY A 92 -0.07 3.58 8.18
CA GLY A 92 0.68 2.50 7.52
C GLY A 92 0.24 1.10 7.94
N ARG A 93 -0.05 0.85 9.23
CA ARG A 93 -0.57 -0.44 9.68
C ARG A 93 -1.88 -0.79 8.97
N TYR A 94 -2.81 0.18 8.89
CA TYR A 94 -4.10 -0.04 8.22
C TYR A 94 -3.96 -0.20 6.71
N ALA A 95 -3.03 0.53 6.08
CA ALA A 95 -2.70 0.30 4.67
C ALA A 95 -2.18 -1.12 4.45
N GLY A 96 -1.32 -1.63 5.34
CA GLY A 96 -0.82 -3.01 5.30
C GLY A 96 -1.93 -4.05 5.43
N ILE A 97 -2.84 -3.88 6.39
CA ILE A 97 -3.99 -4.76 6.60
C ILE A 97 -4.86 -4.83 5.34
N VAL A 98 -5.32 -3.69 4.86
CA VAL A 98 -6.24 -3.63 3.71
C VAL A 98 -5.53 -4.02 2.42
N GLY A 99 -4.29 -3.57 2.22
CA GLY A 99 -3.53 -3.90 1.01
C GLY A 99 -3.23 -5.39 0.88
N CYS A 100 -2.85 -6.04 1.98
CA CYS A 100 -2.65 -7.49 1.99
C CYS A 100 -3.97 -8.25 1.74
N TYR A 101 -5.07 -7.82 2.37
CA TYR A 101 -6.40 -8.37 2.11
C TYR A 101 -6.80 -8.23 0.64
N ASN A 102 -6.62 -7.04 0.05
CA ASN A 102 -6.87 -6.78 -1.36
C ASN A 102 -5.94 -7.59 -2.28
N GLY A 103 -4.71 -7.89 -1.83
CA GLY A 103 -3.82 -8.83 -2.51
C GLY A 103 -4.44 -10.22 -2.64
N PHE A 104 -5.02 -10.76 -1.56
CA PHE A 104 -5.74 -12.03 -1.61
C PHE A 104 -7.02 -11.95 -2.45
N LEU A 105 -7.77 -10.83 -2.37
CA LEU A 105 -8.91 -10.58 -3.25
C LEU A 105 -8.47 -10.63 -4.72
N THR A 106 -7.37 -9.97 -5.06
CA THR A 106 -6.78 -9.95 -6.40
C THR A 106 -6.35 -11.34 -6.84
N TYR A 107 -5.70 -12.11 -5.96
CA TYR A 107 -5.27 -13.48 -6.24
C TYR A 107 -6.46 -14.39 -6.56
N GLY A 108 -7.51 -14.32 -5.75
CA GLY A 108 -8.76 -15.07 -5.99
C GLY A 108 -9.40 -14.71 -7.31
N ALA A 109 -9.47 -13.42 -7.64
CA ALA A 109 -10.06 -12.93 -8.90
C ALA A 109 -9.21 -13.30 -10.13
N LYS A 110 -7.88 -13.21 -10.04
CA LYS A 110 -6.93 -13.58 -11.11
C LYS A 110 -7.06 -15.04 -11.48
N HIS A 111 -7.09 -15.92 -10.50
CA HIS A 111 -7.07 -17.36 -10.70
C HIS A 111 -8.45 -18.03 -10.68
N GLY A 112 -9.53 -17.27 -10.42
CA GLY A 112 -10.89 -17.82 -10.35
C GLY A 112 -11.10 -18.83 -9.20
N LEU A 113 -10.34 -18.72 -8.11
CA LEU A 113 -10.32 -19.71 -7.03
C LEU A 113 -11.36 -19.44 -5.94
N TYR A 114 -11.59 -18.18 -5.63
CA TYR A 114 -12.54 -17.70 -4.62
C TYR A 114 -12.83 -16.21 -4.84
N ASN A 115 -13.91 -15.73 -4.19
CA ASN A 115 -14.26 -14.32 -4.20
C ASN A 115 -14.37 -13.81 -2.76
N LEU A 116 -13.68 -12.71 -2.46
CA LEU A 116 -13.81 -12.00 -1.19
C LEU A 116 -14.72 -10.79 -1.35
N LYS A 117 -15.46 -10.46 -0.30
CA LYS A 117 -16.20 -9.21 -0.21
C LYS A 117 -15.18 -8.05 -0.17
N PRO A 118 -15.31 -7.00 -0.99
CA PRO A 118 -14.41 -5.85 -0.92
C PRO A 118 -14.33 -5.27 0.50
N ALA A 119 -13.14 -4.86 0.95
CA ALA A 119 -12.92 -4.36 2.31
C ALA A 119 -13.85 -3.19 2.66
N ASN A 120 -14.09 -2.27 1.71
CA ASN A 120 -15.00 -1.12 1.86
C ASN A 120 -16.49 -1.49 1.93
N LYS A 121 -16.83 -2.75 1.74
CA LYS A 121 -18.18 -3.31 1.92
C LYS A 121 -18.30 -4.10 3.20
N CYS A 122 -17.20 -4.42 3.87
CA CYS A 122 -17.21 -5.05 5.18
C CYS A 122 -17.55 -4.02 6.26
N GLU A 123 -18.32 -4.45 7.25
CA GLU A 123 -18.74 -3.61 8.36
C GLU A 123 -17.53 -3.18 9.22
N ASN A 124 -16.60 -4.14 9.45
CA ASN A 124 -15.45 -3.92 10.32
C ASN A 124 -14.37 -5.00 10.10
N ARG A 125 -13.30 -4.93 10.86
CA ARG A 125 -12.18 -5.89 10.81
C ARG A 125 -12.62 -7.34 11.03
N LYS A 126 -13.58 -7.60 11.90
CA LYS A 126 -14.07 -8.98 12.18
C LYS A 126 -14.71 -9.61 10.95
N GLU A 127 -15.45 -8.82 10.17
CA GLU A 127 -16.02 -9.31 8.92
C GLU A 127 -14.95 -9.62 7.88
N VAL A 128 -13.90 -8.78 7.78
CA VAL A 128 -12.73 -9.06 6.94
C VAL A 128 -12.08 -10.39 7.32
N GLU A 129 -11.90 -10.67 8.60
CA GLU A 129 -11.35 -11.94 9.08
C GLU A 129 -12.25 -13.14 8.79
N LEU A 130 -13.57 -12.94 8.77
CA LEU A 130 -14.50 -13.98 8.33
C LEU A 130 -14.39 -14.24 6.82
N GLU A 131 -14.21 -13.20 6.01
CA GLU A 131 -14.00 -13.32 4.58
C GLU A 131 -12.70 -14.08 4.25
N LEU A 132 -11.62 -13.87 5.02
CA LEU A 132 -10.34 -14.59 4.85
C LEU A 132 -10.50 -16.12 4.93
N LYS A 133 -11.51 -16.64 5.63
CA LYS A 133 -11.80 -18.09 5.68
C LYS A 133 -12.20 -18.69 4.33
N LYS A 134 -12.57 -17.84 3.36
CA LYS A 134 -12.87 -18.26 1.98
C LYS A 134 -11.62 -18.44 1.12
N VAL A 135 -10.48 -17.94 1.57
CA VAL A 135 -9.22 -18.05 0.82
C VAL A 135 -8.82 -19.50 0.64
N LYS A 136 -8.62 -19.88 -0.60
CA LYS A 136 -8.18 -21.22 -1.00
C LYS A 136 -6.98 -21.07 -1.93
N LEU A 137 -5.80 -21.34 -1.40
CA LEU A 137 -4.56 -21.29 -2.16
C LEU A 137 -4.18 -22.67 -2.66
N PRO A 138 -3.52 -22.78 -3.83
CA PRO A 138 -2.85 -24.01 -4.23
C PRO A 138 -1.84 -24.46 -3.17
N ALA A 139 -1.64 -25.77 -3.04
CA ALA A 139 -0.71 -26.33 -2.05
C ALA A 139 0.74 -25.87 -2.26
N ASN A 140 1.09 -25.48 -3.48
CA ASN A 140 2.42 -24.97 -3.81
C ASN A 140 2.47 -23.43 -3.94
N ALA A 141 1.47 -22.72 -3.45
CA ALA A 141 1.46 -21.26 -3.50
C ALA A 141 2.58 -20.65 -2.65
N LYS A 142 3.32 -19.73 -3.23
CA LYS A 142 4.46 -19.03 -2.60
C LYS A 142 4.26 -17.51 -2.66
N ILE A 143 4.32 -16.86 -1.50
CA ILE A 143 4.02 -15.43 -1.35
C ILE A 143 5.24 -14.72 -0.77
N ILE A 144 5.57 -13.55 -1.28
CA ILE A 144 6.61 -12.68 -0.74
C ILE A 144 6.00 -11.44 -0.13
N LEU A 145 6.44 -11.12 1.07
CA LEU A 145 6.23 -9.84 1.74
C LEU A 145 7.59 -9.15 1.90
N THR A 146 7.71 -7.87 1.58
CA THR A 146 8.91 -7.09 1.89
C THR A 146 8.63 -6.01 2.91
N GLY A 147 9.61 -5.77 3.79
CA GLY A 147 9.57 -4.70 4.77
C GLY A 147 8.99 -5.09 6.12
N PHE A 148 9.60 -4.52 7.17
CA PHE A 148 9.26 -4.74 8.59
C PHE A 148 8.79 -3.45 9.27
N GLY A 149 8.36 -2.46 8.46
CA GLY A 149 7.77 -1.22 8.94
C GLY A 149 6.30 -1.37 9.35
N ARG A 150 5.64 -0.24 9.64
CA ARG A 150 4.21 -0.22 10.02
C ARG A 150 3.31 -0.89 8.99
N VAL A 151 3.62 -0.74 7.70
CA VAL A 151 2.88 -1.35 6.60
C VAL A 151 3.08 -2.86 6.61
N GLY A 152 4.32 -3.34 6.68
CA GLY A 152 4.65 -4.76 6.76
C GLY A 152 4.03 -5.45 7.97
N HIS A 153 4.03 -4.81 9.15
CA HIS A 153 3.33 -5.33 10.32
C HIS A 153 1.82 -5.48 10.09
N GLY A 154 1.19 -4.50 9.42
CA GLY A 154 -0.23 -4.61 9.07
C GLY A 154 -0.53 -5.73 8.08
N ALA A 155 0.30 -5.88 7.04
CA ALA A 155 0.19 -6.98 6.08
C ALA A 155 0.39 -8.34 6.75
N ARG A 156 1.34 -8.42 7.69
CA ARG A 156 1.62 -9.63 8.47
C ARG A 156 0.39 -10.10 9.27
N GLU A 157 -0.40 -9.19 9.85
CA GLU A 157 -1.62 -9.58 10.56
C GLU A 157 -2.63 -10.35 9.70
N ILE A 158 -2.68 -10.08 8.40
CA ILE A 158 -3.52 -10.81 7.45
C ILE A 158 -2.92 -12.16 7.10
N LEU A 159 -1.59 -12.23 6.86
CA LEU A 159 -0.90 -13.49 6.60
C LEU A 159 -1.01 -14.45 7.77
N ASP A 160 -0.84 -13.95 9.01
CA ASP A 160 -0.95 -14.75 10.24
C ASP A 160 -2.38 -15.25 10.52
N ALA A 161 -3.40 -14.59 9.95
CA ALA A 161 -4.79 -15.05 10.04
C ALA A 161 -5.15 -16.15 9.03
N LEU A 162 -4.26 -16.49 8.11
CA LEU A 162 -4.44 -17.50 7.09
C LEU A 162 -3.64 -18.77 7.40
N PRO A 163 -4.06 -19.93 6.92
CA PRO A 163 -3.32 -21.20 7.09
C PRO A 163 -2.12 -21.28 6.10
N ILE A 164 -1.20 -20.32 6.23
CA ILE A 164 0.01 -20.18 5.41
C ILE A 164 1.21 -20.21 6.35
N ASN A 165 2.19 -21.09 6.06
CA ASN A 165 3.39 -21.20 6.88
C ASN A 165 4.46 -20.19 6.45
N GLU A 166 5.11 -19.55 7.42
CA GLU A 166 6.31 -18.76 7.16
C GLU A 166 7.52 -19.67 6.99
N VAL A 167 8.36 -19.33 6.01
CA VAL A 167 9.63 -20.02 5.74
C VAL A 167 10.75 -18.99 5.56
N SER A 168 11.99 -19.40 5.78
CA SER A 168 13.14 -18.54 5.54
C SER A 168 13.29 -18.18 4.04
N PRO A 169 13.97 -17.07 3.70
CA PRO A 169 14.26 -16.72 2.30
C PRO A 169 15.01 -17.81 1.54
N GLU A 170 15.90 -18.55 2.22
CA GLU A 170 16.66 -19.65 1.64
C GLU A 170 15.76 -20.86 1.35
N GLU A 171 14.93 -21.28 2.31
CA GLU A 171 13.96 -22.37 2.12
C GLU A 171 12.96 -22.03 1.02
N PHE A 172 12.52 -20.78 0.96
CA PHE A 172 11.57 -20.30 -0.06
C PHE A 172 12.07 -20.54 -1.48
N ILE A 173 13.37 -20.34 -1.74
CA ILE A 173 13.98 -20.56 -3.06
C ILE A 173 14.27 -22.05 -3.28
N ASN A 174 14.82 -22.75 -2.28
CA ASN A 174 15.45 -24.04 -2.49
C ASN A 174 14.55 -25.25 -2.19
N GLN A 175 13.36 -25.04 -1.59
CA GLN A 175 12.49 -26.13 -1.19
C GLN A 175 11.12 -26.07 -1.87
N GLU A 176 10.52 -27.25 -2.06
CA GLU A 176 9.11 -27.42 -2.41
C GLU A 176 8.29 -27.75 -1.16
N PHE A 177 7.06 -27.24 -1.10
CA PHE A 177 6.20 -27.36 0.06
C PHE A 177 4.87 -28.04 -0.31
N ASN A 178 4.30 -28.78 0.64
CA ASN A 178 2.99 -29.44 0.51
C ASN A 178 1.82 -28.57 1.06
N GLY A 179 2.05 -27.30 1.23
CA GLY A 179 1.08 -26.30 1.68
C GLY A 179 1.56 -24.91 1.29
N PRO A 180 0.65 -23.90 1.24
CA PRO A 180 1.03 -22.55 0.90
C PRO A 180 2.02 -21.98 1.92
N VAL A 181 3.02 -21.25 1.43
CA VAL A 181 4.05 -20.63 2.25
C VAL A 181 4.22 -19.14 1.91
N PHE A 182 4.71 -18.37 2.87
CA PHE A 182 5.22 -17.04 2.62
C PHE A 182 6.60 -16.85 3.23
N THR A 183 7.34 -15.89 2.69
CA THR A 183 8.57 -15.38 3.29
C THR A 183 8.48 -13.88 3.45
N GLN A 184 8.99 -13.34 4.56
CA GLN A 184 9.13 -11.91 4.77
C GLN A 184 10.59 -11.52 4.65
N LEU A 185 10.89 -10.66 3.66
CA LEU A 185 12.25 -10.28 3.31
C LEU A 185 12.67 -8.98 3.97
N GLU A 186 13.83 -8.98 4.61
CA GLU A 186 14.58 -7.77 4.96
C GLU A 186 15.27 -7.20 3.72
N VAL A 187 15.67 -5.95 3.78
CA VAL A 187 16.33 -5.28 2.65
C VAL A 187 17.63 -5.98 2.22
N GLU A 188 18.33 -6.58 3.14
CA GLU A 188 19.57 -7.37 2.89
C GLU A 188 19.33 -8.67 2.13
N ASP A 189 18.10 -9.19 2.10
CA ASP A 189 17.75 -10.39 1.33
C ASP A 189 17.64 -10.10 -0.18
N TYR A 190 17.43 -8.83 -0.55
CA TYR A 190 17.20 -8.45 -1.94
C TYR A 190 18.01 -7.23 -2.42
N TYR A 191 18.93 -6.70 -1.61
CA TYR A 191 19.98 -5.78 -2.04
C TYR A 191 21.35 -6.28 -1.59
N ALA A 192 22.36 -6.12 -2.44
CA ALA A 192 23.74 -6.43 -2.17
C ALA A 192 24.62 -5.22 -2.45
N ASN A 193 25.75 -5.10 -1.74
CA ASN A 193 26.70 -4.04 -1.99
C ASN A 193 27.43 -4.30 -3.33
N ARG A 194 27.46 -3.31 -4.24
CA ARG A 194 28.07 -3.44 -5.58
C ARG A 194 29.57 -3.76 -5.54
N ASN A 195 30.25 -3.43 -4.45
CA ASN A 195 31.68 -3.73 -4.28
C ASN A 195 31.94 -5.12 -3.65
N GLY A 196 30.89 -5.90 -3.37
CA GLY A 196 30.99 -7.24 -2.76
C GLY A 196 31.26 -7.24 -1.26
N SER A 197 31.23 -6.10 -0.57
CA SER A 197 31.33 -6.06 0.89
C SER A 197 30.01 -6.53 1.56
N GLU A 198 30.10 -6.83 2.86
CA GLU A 198 28.93 -7.16 3.66
C GLU A 198 27.86 -6.04 3.60
N PHE A 199 26.58 -6.41 3.63
CA PHE A 199 25.48 -5.47 3.65
C PHE A 199 25.46 -4.65 4.94
N ASN A 200 25.34 -3.33 4.81
CA ASN A 200 25.16 -2.42 5.93
C ASN A 200 23.87 -1.61 5.75
N LYS A 201 22.89 -1.84 6.62
CA LYS A 201 21.57 -1.22 6.56
C LYS A 201 21.62 0.32 6.70
N GLY A 202 22.53 0.84 7.52
CA GLY A 202 22.73 2.28 7.67
C GLY A 202 23.28 2.93 6.40
N GLU A 203 24.27 2.27 5.77
CA GLU A 203 24.86 2.72 4.51
C GLU A 203 23.83 2.64 3.37
N PHE A 204 23.04 1.56 3.30
CA PHE A 204 21.97 1.45 2.31
C PHE A 204 20.97 2.60 2.38
N TYR A 205 20.54 3.02 3.58
CA TYR A 205 19.59 4.12 3.69
C TYR A 205 20.18 5.50 3.44
N SER A 206 21.50 5.69 3.60
CA SER A 206 22.17 6.96 3.27
C SER A 206 22.56 7.06 1.81
N ASP A 207 23.09 5.98 1.24
CA ASP A 207 23.69 5.93 -0.11
C ASP A 207 23.23 4.68 -0.88
N PRO A 208 21.93 4.53 -1.20
CA PRO A 208 21.38 3.33 -1.81
C PRO A 208 21.95 3.02 -3.20
N GLN A 209 22.49 4.02 -3.91
CA GLN A 209 23.16 3.85 -5.22
C GLN A 209 24.40 2.95 -5.17
N ASN A 210 24.98 2.71 -3.99
CA ASN A 210 26.10 1.79 -3.81
C ASN A 210 25.69 0.31 -3.80
N PHE A 211 24.38 0.06 -3.85
CA PHE A 211 23.81 -1.28 -3.77
C PHE A 211 23.11 -1.65 -5.08
N GLU A 212 23.09 -2.93 -5.39
CA GLU A 212 22.35 -3.49 -6.51
C GLU A 212 21.20 -4.36 -6.01
N CYS A 213 20.09 -4.35 -6.75
CA CYS A 213 18.94 -5.18 -6.43
C CYS A 213 19.13 -6.62 -6.92
N THR A 214 18.90 -7.58 -6.03
CA THR A 214 19.00 -9.03 -6.30
C THR A 214 17.63 -9.73 -6.19
N PHE A 215 16.53 -8.97 -6.18
CA PHE A 215 15.18 -9.50 -5.99
C PHE A 215 14.74 -10.43 -7.12
N SER A 216 15.29 -10.29 -8.31
CA SER A 216 14.92 -11.10 -9.48
C SER A 216 15.03 -12.62 -9.25
N LYS A 217 15.91 -13.07 -8.32
CA LYS A 217 16.03 -14.49 -7.92
C LYS A 217 14.74 -15.08 -7.34
N TYR A 218 13.84 -14.25 -6.82
CA TYR A 218 12.58 -14.71 -6.24
C TYR A 218 11.44 -14.82 -7.26
N LEU A 219 11.52 -14.14 -8.40
CA LEU A 219 10.41 -14.02 -9.36
C LEU A 219 9.97 -15.34 -10.01
N SER A 220 10.88 -16.31 -10.12
CA SER A 220 10.59 -17.66 -10.62
C SER A 220 9.94 -18.58 -9.57
N HIS A 221 9.90 -18.15 -8.31
CA HIS A 221 9.40 -18.92 -7.17
C HIS A 221 8.10 -18.40 -6.61
N ALA A 222 7.84 -17.10 -6.70
CA ALA A 222 6.70 -16.42 -6.07
C ALA A 222 5.49 -16.31 -7.01
N ASP A 223 4.30 -16.63 -6.51
CA ASP A 223 3.02 -16.40 -7.20
C ASP A 223 2.49 -14.99 -6.93
N MET A 224 2.71 -14.47 -5.72
CA MET A 224 2.25 -13.15 -5.28
C MET A 224 3.37 -12.40 -4.55
N TYR A 225 3.46 -11.10 -4.82
CA TYR A 225 4.35 -10.17 -4.15
C TYR A 225 3.56 -9.04 -3.47
N ILE A 226 3.89 -8.77 -2.20
CA ILE A 226 3.27 -7.73 -1.37
C ILE A 226 4.37 -6.75 -0.93
N PRO A 227 4.64 -5.68 -1.69
CA PRO A 227 5.61 -4.66 -1.34
C PRO A 227 5.11 -3.77 -0.20
N CYS A 228 5.84 -3.81 0.94
CA CYS A 228 5.58 -2.98 2.13
C CYS A 228 6.84 -2.25 2.62
N HIS A 229 7.86 -2.19 1.77
CA HIS A 229 9.15 -1.58 2.07
C HIS A 229 9.14 -0.06 1.83
N TYR A 230 10.16 0.61 2.36
CA TYR A 230 10.53 1.94 1.92
C TYR A 230 11.47 1.82 0.72
N TRP A 231 11.27 2.65 -0.30
CA TRP A 231 12.14 2.75 -1.45
C TRP A 231 12.54 4.21 -1.69
N SER A 232 13.73 4.42 -2.25
CA SER A 232 14.29 5.71 -2.64
C SER A 232 14.54 5.71 -4.14
N ASP A 233 14.28 6.85 -4.79
CA ASP A 233 14.57 7.09 -6.21
C ASP A 233 16.05 6.96 -6.59
N LYS A 234 16.95 6.87 -5.59
CA LYS A 234 18.37 6.60 -5.77
C LYS A 234 18.73 5.10 -5.75
N ALA A 235 17.80 4.25 -5.33
CA ALA A 235 17.99 2.81 -5.31
C ALA A 235 17.60 2.20 -6.66
N ASP A 236 18.17 1.03 -6.98
CA ASP A 236 17.71 0.23 -8.11
C ASP A 236 16.23 -0.15 -7.93
N TYR A 237 15.51 -0.33 -9.04
CA TYR A 237 14.18 -0.93 -9.01
C TYR A 237 14.23 -2.32 -8.40
N ILE A 238 13.21 -2.68 -7.62
CA ILE A 238 13.08 -4.03 -7.06
C ILE A 238 12.63 -5.01 -8.15
N ILE A 239 11.71 -4.58 -8.98
CA ILE A 239 11.27 -5.33 -10.17
C ILE A 239 11.35 -4.41 -11.38
N THR A 240 12.18 -4.75 -12.34
CA THR A 240 12.29 -4.02 -13.61
C THR A 240 11.33 -4.56 -14.65
N ARG A 241 11.13 -3.82 -15.76
CA ARG A 241 10.33 -4.30 -16.90
C ARG A 241 10.99 -5.50 -17.58
N GLU A 242 12.31 -5.51 -17.67
CA GLU A 242 13.10 -6.61 -18.22
C GLU A 242 12.97 -7.87 -17.36
N ASP A 243 12.93 -7.73 -16.03
CA ASP A 243 12.69 -8.88 -15.16
C ASP A 243 11.36 -9.54 -15.46
N LEU A 244 10.33 -8.74 -15.70
CA LEU A 244 8.97 -9.24 -15.96
C LEU A 244 8.80 -9.89 -17.34
N LYS A 245 9.74 -9.70 -18.28
CA LYS A 245 9.75 -10.34 -19.61
C LYS A 245 10.41 -11.71 -19.65
N LYS A 246 11.07 -12.12 -18.55
CA LYS A 246 11.78 -13.41 -18.49
C LYS A 246 10.79 -14.57 -18.57
N GLU A 247 11.13 -15.62 -19.33
CA GLU A 247 10.24 -16.75 -19.60
C GLU A 247 9.86 -17.60 -18.37
N ASN A 248 10.71 -17.59 -17.33
CA ASN A 248 10.54 -18.42 -16.14
C ASN A 248 9.87 -17.70 -14.96
N ILE A 249 9.19 -16.58 -15.20
CA ILE A 249 8.51 -15.86 -14.14
C ILE A 249 7.22 -16.57 -13.74
N ARG A 250 7.10 -16.82 -12.44
CA ARG A 250 5.90 -17.38 -11.82
C ARG A 250 4.97 -16.30 -11.26
N LEU A 251 5.49 -15.09 -11.04
CA LEU A 251 4.76 -13.97 -10.45
C LEU A 251 3.52 -13.61 -11.29
N SER A 252 2.35 -13.72 -10.70
CA SER A 252 1.06 -13.46 -11.35
C SER A 252 0.24 -12.36 -10.68
N VAL A 253 0.58 -12.01 -9.42
CA VAL A 253 -0.11 -10.99 -8.63
C VAL A 253 0.89 -10.09 -7.92
N VAL A 254 0.68 -8.78 -8.01
CA VAL A 254 1.37 -7.77 -7.21
C VAL A 254 0.35 -6.94 -6.44
N ALA A 255 0.45 -6.97 -5.11
CA ALA A 255 -0.36 -6.14 -4.22
C ALA A 255 0.48 -4.94 -3.77
N ASP A 256 0.66 -3.95 -4.63
CA ASP A 256 1.51 -2.80 -4.37
C ASP A 256 0.84 -1.81 -3.42
N ILE A 257 1.19 -1.91 -2.15
CA ILE A 257 0.66 -1.05 -1.08
C ILE A 257 1.27 0.35 -1.12
N SER A 258 2.44 0.52 -1.73
CA SER A 258 3.05 1.84 -1.93
C SER A 258 2.31 2.65 -3.01
N CYS A 259 1.79 1.98 -4.04
CA CYS A 259 1.11 2.52 -5.21
C CYS A 259 1.86 3.66 -5.93
N ASP A 260 3.17 3.74 -5.76
CA ASP A 260 4.01 4.75 -6.40
C ASP A 260 4.27 4.36 -7.87
N ILE A 261 3.83 5.23 -8.79
CA ILE A 261 3.91 4.97 -10.23
C ILE A 261 5.35 5.08 -10.73
N ASP A 262 5.76 4.14 -11.59
CA ASP A 262 7.12 4.07 -12.16
C ASP A 262 8.23 4.17 -11.08
N CYS A 263 7.99 3.50 -9.94
CA CYS A 263 8.90 3.43 -8.81
C CYS A 263 9.47 2.02 -8.65
N ALA A 264 9.66 1.55 -7.42
CA ALA A 264 10.32 0.28 -7.10
C ALA A 264 9.80 -0.94 -7.88
N VAL A 265 8.54 -0.93 -8.33
CA VAL A 265 7.88 -2.06 -8.99
C VAL A 265 7.34 -1.61 -10.35
N ALA A 266 8.00 -1.99 -11.43
CA ALA A 266 7.75 -1.48 -12.77
C ALA A 266 6.37 -1.81 -13.35
N CYS A 267 5.65 -2.80 -12.83
CA CYS A 267 4.27 -3.10 -13.24
C CYS A 267 3.22 -2.19 -12.59
N THR A 268 3.61 -1.34 -11.64
CA THR A 268 2.73 -0.31 -11.09
C THR A 268 2.75 0.92 -12.01
N ILE A 269 1.98 0.83 -13.10
CA ILE A 269 1.92 1.85 -14.16
C ILE A 269 0.86 2.92 -13.89
N ARG A 270 -0.07 2.66 -12.97
CA ARG A 270 -1.05 3.61 -12.47
C ARG A 270 -1.51 3.22 -11.07
N SER A 271 -2.02 4.16 -10.31
CA SER A 271 -2.80 3.84 -9.12
C SER A 271 -4.16 3.26 -9.52
N SER A 272 -4.74 2.44 -8.64
CA SER A 272 -6.11 1.96 -8.75
C SER A 272 -6.99 2.59 -7.67
N THR A 273 -8.30 2.41 -7.79
CA THR A 273 -9.27 3.01 -6.87
C THR A 273 -9.97 1.94 -6.04
N ILE A 274 -10.59 2.34 -4.94
CA ILE A 274 -11.41 1.44 -4.10
C ILE A 274 -12.52 0.77 -4.92
N GLY A 275 -13.11 1.48 -5.89
CA GLY A 275 -14.19 0.97 -6.74
C GLY A 275 -13.72 0.04 -7.88
N ASP A 276 -12.46 0.20 -8.31
CA ASP A 276 -11.80 -0.59 -9.36
C ASP A 276 -10.35 -0.89 -8.92
N PRO A 277 -10.17 -1.86 -8.01
CA PRO A 277 -8.90 -2.06 -7.33
C PRO A 277 -7.84 -2.81 -8.14
N ILE A 278 -8.21 -3.47 -9.25
CA ILE A 278 -7.35 -4.41 -9.96
C ILE A 278 -7.23 -4.00 -11.43
N TYR A 279 -6.02 -3.96 -11.95
CA TYR A 279 -5.77 -3.93 -13.39
C TYR A 279 -4.74 -5.00 -13.77
N GLY A 280 -4.60 -5.28 -15.05
CA GLY A 280 -3.60 -6.20 -15.56
C GLY A 280 -2.44 -5.42 -16.18
N TYR A 281 -1.22 -5.85 -15.91
CA TYR A 281 -0.01 -5.40 -16.60
C TYR A 281 0.48 -6.52 -17.52
N ASN A 282 0.55 -6.24 -18.82
CA ASN A 282 1.13 -7.15 -19.79
C ASN A 282 2.62 -6.86 -19.98
N PRO A 283 3.54 -7.74 -19.55
CA PRO A 283 4.97 -7.51 -19.64
C PRO A 283 5.50 -7.35 -21.07
N GLN A 284 4.86 -7.97 -22.06
CA GLN A 284 5.32 -7.93 -23.45
C GLN A 284 5.00 -6.61 -24.14
N THR A 285 3.84 -6.03 -23.83
CA THR A 285 3.40 -4.74 -24.39
C THR A 285 3.71 -3.56 -23.48
N GLU A 286 4.10 -3.83 -22.22
CA GLU A 286 4.30 -2.83 -21.14
C GLU A 286 3.09 -1.93 -20.90
N ALA A 287 1.90 -2.46 -21.15
CA ALA A 287 0.64 -1.73 -21.10
C ALA A 287 -0.42 -2.49 -20.30
N GLU A 288 -1.52 -1.79 -20.02
CA GLU A 288 -2.68 -2.38 -19.35
C GLU A 288 -3.36 -3.40 -20.26
N ASP A 289 -3.76 -4.53 -19.68
CA ASP A 289 -4.49 -5.61 -20.35
C ASP A 289 -5.47 -6.26 -19.34
N ASP A 290 -6.32 -7.20 -19.79
CA ASP A 290 -7.19 -7.94 -18.88
C ASP A 290 -6.35 -8.78 -17.91
N PHE A 291 -6.45 -8.47 -16.63
CA PHE A 291 -5.68 -9.15 -15.58
C PHE A 291 -5.96 -10.66 -15.48
N ARG A 292 -7.04 -11.17 -16.09
CA ARG A 292 -7.38 -12.61 -16.09
C ARG A 292 -6.59 -13.42 -17.13
N LYS A 293 -6.00 -12.74 -18.13
CA LYS A 293 -5.25 -13.42 -19.19
C LYS A 293 -3.97 -14.07 -18.65
N ASP A 294 -3.61 -15.21 -19.22
CA ASP A 294 -2.32 -15.84 -18.94
C ASP A 294 -1.16 -14.91 -19.35
N GLY A 295 -0.08 -14.91 -18.57
CA GLY A 295 1.08 -14.04 -18.79
C GLY A 295 0.87 -12.56 -18.43
N VAL A 296 -0.34 -12.14 -18.06
CA VAL A 296 -0.62 -10.79 -17.54
C VAL A 296 -0.55 -10.81 -16.02
N ILE A 297 0.13 -9.85 -15.42
CA ILE A 297 0.24 -9.71 -13.96
C ILE A 297 -0.94 -8.90 -13.45
N ALA A 298 -1.70 -9.43 -12.50
CA ALA A 298 -2.74 -8.68 -11.82
C ALA A 298 -2.13 -7.75 -10.78
N VAL A 299 -2.38 -6.46 -10.89
CA VAL A 299 -1.83 -5.43 -10.01
C VAL A 299 -2.95 -4.77 -9.22
N MET A 300 -2.82 -4.75 -7.90
CA MET A 300 -3.60 -3.95 -6.98
C MET A 300 -2.69 -2.82 -6.46
N ALA A 301 -3.06 -1.57 -6.73
CA ALA A 301 -2.30 -0.39 -6.35
C ALA A 301 -3.24 0.74 -5.88
N VAL A 302 -4.13 0.42 -4.93
CA VAL A 302 -5.12 1.38 -4.41
C VAL A 302 -4.43 2.44 -3.56
N ASP A 303 -4.65 3.71 -3.88
CA ASP A 303 -3.98 4.86 -3.26
C ASP A 303 -4.51 5.23 -1.86
N ASN A 304 -5.71 4.81 -1.51
CA ASN A 304 -6.39 5.15 -0.26
C ASN A 304 -6.80 3.93 0.59
N LEU A 305 -5.96 2.92 0.65
CA LEU A 305 -6.21 1.65 1.36
C LEU A 305 -6.78 1.80 2.78
N PRO A 306 -6.28 2.68 3.68
CA PRO A 306 -6.85 2.79 5.02
C PRO A 306 -8.31 3.24 5.06
N CYS A 307 -8.77 3.92 4.01
CA CYS A 307 -10.16 4.40 3.92
C CYS A 307 -11.17 3.28 3.63
N GLU A 308 -10.72 2.12 3.17
CA GLU A 308 -11.59 0.98 2.87
C GLU A 308 -12.11 0.29 4.14
N LEU A 309 -11.37 0.36 5.24
CA LEU A 309 -11.71 -0.31 6.49
C LEU A 309 -11.44 0.61 7.69
N PRO A 310 -12.28 1.63 7.91
CA PRO A 310 -12.05 2.63 8.95
C PRO A 310 -12.41 2.17 10.37
N LEU A 311 -12.99 0.96 10.57
CA LEU A 311 -13.45 0.42 11.86
C LEU A 311 -12.71 -0.86 12.26
#